data_6a8b33709ef1dd7bf08a421368c89a20
#
_entry.id   6a8b33709ef1dd7bf08a421368c89a20
#
_cell.length_a   1.000
_cell.length_b   1.000
_cell.length_c   1.000
_cell.angle_alpha   90.00
_cell.angle_beta   90.00
_cell.angle_gamma   90.00
#
_symmetry.space_group_name_H-M   'P 1'
#
loop_
_entity.id
_entity.type
_entity.pdbx_description
1 polymer ?
#
loop_
_entity_poly.entity_id
_entity_poly.type
_entity_poly.pdbx_seq_one_letter_code
_entity_poly.pdbx_strand_id
1 'polypeptide(L)'
;MNELSLTKSKIKACLDNMPIKALHLGCGPNILKGWLNTDAFAYEPAVCLDATRPFPIEDNTLDYIFSEHMFEHLTYESGKSMLRECYRTLKPGGIMRLTMPTLDFLINLYNEPDDELHQQYARWSLQQFAPQMYIDFASRNEELPMALVVNNFMHFWGHQMIYNFSLLHTMLEQAGFTNIEECQTGSSEHPYLQGLEHHGDVIPKWANDLESMTIEASKKFTHDPKQ
;
A
#
# COMPACT_ATOMS: atom_id res chain seq x y z
N MET A 1 15.05 -17.98 23.94
CA MET A 1 14.82 -17.65 22.52
C MET A 1 14.67 -16.14 22.46
N ASN A 2 15.37 -15.45 21.55
CA ASN A 2 15.15 -14.02 21.38
C ASN A 2 13.88 -13.77 20.56
N GLU A 3 13.31 -12.59 20.64
CA GLU A 3 12.05 -12.21 19.98
C GLU A 3 12.06 -12.47 18.47
N LEU A 4 13.18 -12.19 17.79
CA LEU A 4 13.37 -12.45 16.36
C LEU A 4 13.28 -13.94 16.01
N SER A 5 13.81 -14.82 16.86
CA SER A 5 13.72 -16.28 16.67
C SER A 5 12.28 -16.78 16.81
N LEU A 6 11.51 -16.18 17.72
CA LEU A 6 10.10 -16.53 17.92
C LEU A 6 9.25 -16.06 16.73
N THR A 7 9.46 -14.84 16.26
CA THR A 7 8.79 -14.30 15.07
C THR A 7 9.08 -15.15 13.83
N LYS A 8 10.34 -15.52 13.58
CA LYS A 8 10.71 -16.40 12.46
C LYS A 8 10.01 -17.75 12.54
N SER A 9 9.93 -18.34 13.74
CA SER A 9 9.24 -19.62 13.96
C SER A 9 7.74 -19.52 13.70
N LYS A 10 7.07 -18.45 14.15
CA LYS A 10 5.64 -18.18 13.90
C LYS A 10 5.35 -18.02 12.41
N ILE A 11 6.14 -17.19 11.72
CA ILE A 11 6.01 -16.96 10.27
C ILE A 11 6.16 -18.28 9.51
N LYS A 12 7.23 -19.06 9.82
CA LYS A 12 7.44 -20.34 9.17
C LYS A 12 6.29 -21.30 9.40
N ALA A 13 5.83 -21.45 10.62
CA ALA A 13 4.70 -22.33 10.95
C ALA A 13 3.41 -21.91 10.24
N CYS A 14 3.16 -20.62 10.10
CA CYS A 14 2.03 -20.10 9.34
C CYS A 14 2.14 -20.46 7.85
N LEU A 15 3.27 -20.14 7.21
CA LEU A 15 3.49 -20.39 5.78
C LEU A 15 3.52 -21.88 5.42
N ASP A 16 4.04 -22.75 6.30
CA ASP A 16 4.09 -24.20 6.07
C ASP A 16 2.67 -24.81 6.00
N ASN A 17 1.68 -24.20 6.64
CA ASN A 17 0.29 -24.66 6.64
C ASN A 17 -0.57 -24.04 5.53
N MET A 18 -0.02 -23.13 4.70
CA MET A 18 -0.75 -22.47 3.63
C MET A 18 -0.56 -23.18 2.29
N PRO A 19 -1.64 -23.55 1.58
CA PRO A 19 -1.54 -24.12 0.23
C PRO A 19 -1.05 -23.08 -0.80
N ILE A 20 -1.44 -21.82 -0.63
CA ILE A 20 -0.94 -20.65 -1.36
C ILE A 20 -0.31 -19.74 -0.31
N LYS A 21 0.97 -19.44 -0.47
CA LYS A 21 1.73 -18.64 0.50
C LYS A 21 1.61 -17.17 0.18
N ALA A 22 0.72 -16.49 0.88
CA ALA A 22 0.39 -15.10 0.67
C ALA A 22 0.71 -14.26 1.91
N LEU A 23 1.38 -13.13 1.69
CA LEU A 23 1.81 -12.19 2.72
C LEU A 23 1.04 -10.88 2.60
N HIS A 24 0.41 -10.44 3.69
CA HIS A 24 -0.18 -9.11 3.83
C HIS A 24 0.74 -8.25 4.70
N LEU A 25 1.32 -7.20 4.12
CA LEU A 25 2.23 -6.26 4.79
C LEU A 25 1.47 -5.02 5.24
N GLY A 26 1.67 -4.62 6.51
CA GLY A 26 1.00 -3.46 7.07
C GLY A 26 -0.50 -3.66 7.19
N CYS A 27 -0.93 -4.83 7.67
CA CYS A 27 -2.34 -5.20 7.69
C CYS A 27 -3.20 -4.31 8.60
N GLY A 28 -2.61 -3.61 9.56
CA GLY A 28 -3.38 -2.88 10.56
C GLY A 28 -4.47 -3.77 11.17
N PRO A 29 -5.72 -3.27 11.28
CA PRO A 29 -6.88 -4.06 11.74
C PRO A 29 -7.46 -4.98 10.65
N ASN A 30 -7.05 -4.84 9.39
CA ASN A 30 -7.60 -5.60 8.27
C ASN A 30 -6.94 -6.98 8.17
N ILE A 31 -7.64 -8.02 8.65
CA ILE A 31 -7.14 -9.39 8.68
C ILE A 31 -7.71 -10.18 7.50
N LEU A 32 -6.88 -10.47 6.52
CA LEU A 32 -7.23 -11.29 5.37
C LEU A 32 -7.18 -12.78 5.73
N LYS A 33 -8.29 -13.47 5.53
CA LYS A 33 -8.39 -14.91 5.81
C LYS A 33 -7.52 -15.70 4.82
N GLY A 34 -6.69 -16.58 5.34
CA GLY A 34 -5.80 -17.41 4.51
C GLY A 34 -4.49 -16.72 4.11
N TRP A 35 -4.22 -15.52 4.66
CA TRP A 35 -2.99 -14.76 4.48
C TRP A 35 -2.15 -14.77 5.75
N LEU A 36 -0.83 -14.68 5.61
CA LEU A 36 0.06 -14.28 6.68
C LEU A 36 -0.07 -12.76 6.87
N ASN A 37 -0.92 -12.34 7.81
CA ASN A 37 -1.12 -10.94 8.13
C ASN A 37 0.02 -10.43 9.02
N THR A 38 0.64 -9.33 8.64
CA THR A 38 1.78 -8.76 9.36
C THR A 38 1.70 -7.25 9.48
N ASP A 39 2.19 -6.74 10.61
CA ASP A 39 2.29 -5.31 10.89
C ASP A 39 3.46 -5.04 11.83
N ALA A 40 4.04 -3.83 11.80
CA ALA A 40 5.10 -3.43 12.71
C ALA A 40 4.65 -3.42 14.18
N PHE A 41 3.38 -3.11 14.42
CA PHE A 41 2.72 -3.06 15.73
C PHE A 41 1.60 -4.09 15.82
N ALA A 42 1.87 -5.32 15.39
CA ALA A 42 0.87 -6.36 15.26
C ALA A 42 0.27 -6.82 16.60
N TYR A 43 -1.05 -7.04 16.57
CA TYR A 43 -1.82 -7.73 17.60
C TYR A 43 -2.35 -9.05 17.02
N GLU A 44 -2.46 -10.08 17.84
CA GLU A 44 -3.04 -11.37 17.40
C GLU A 44 -4.39 -11.14 16.67
N PRO A 45 -4.61 -11.77 15.50
CA PRO A 45 -3.83 -12.86 14.91
C PRO A 45 -2.68 -12.43 13.98
N ALA A 46 -2.40 -11.14 13.80
CA ALA A 46 -1.29 -10.67 12.98
C ALA A 46 0.07 -10.98 13.64
N VAL A 47 1.10 -11.13 12.81
CA VAL A 47 2.47 -11.38 13.26
C VAL A 47 3.31 -10.11 13.11
N CYS A 48 4.09 -9.78 14.13
CA CYS A 48 4.98 -8.61 14.08
C CYS A 48 6.05 -8.79 12.99
N LEU A 49 6.06 -7.87 12.01
CA LEU A 49 7.05 -7.78 10.95
C LEU A 49 7.29 -6.32 10.59
N ASP A 50 8.52 -5.87 10.74
CA ASP A 50 8.99 -4.56 10.32
C ASP A 50 9.38 -4.61 8.84
N ALA A 51 8.57 -3.99 7.98
CA ALA A 51 8.77 -3.97 6.53
C ALA A 51 10.05 -3.21 6.09
N THR A 52 10.68 -2.45 7.00
CA THR A 52 11.93 -1.74 6.72
C THR A 52 13.19 -2.61 6.91
N ARG A 53 13.03 -3.82 7.40
CA ARG A 53 14.10 -4.78 7.73
C ARG A 53 14.04 -6.02 6.86
N PRO A 54 15.14 -6.81 6.78
CA PRO A 54 15.11 -8.11 6.10
C PRO A 54 14.01 -9.01 6.66
N PHE A 55 13.17 -9.54 5.76
CA PHE A 55 12.07 -10.42 6.16
C PHE A 55 12.61 -11.78 6.62
N PRO A 56 12.13 -12.31 7.75
CA PRO A 56 12.52 -13.64 8.24
C PRO A 56 11.81 -14.75 7.43
N ILE A 57 11.76 -14.58 6.12
CA ILE A 57 11.16 -15.46 5.11
C ILE A 57 12.25 -15.86 4.13
N GLU A 58 12.28 -17.10 3.72
CA GLU A 58 13.28 -17.63 2.77
C GLU A 58 13.02 -17.10 1.35
N ASP A 59 14.06 -17.11 0.51
CA ASP A 59 13.94 -16.73 -0.90
C ASP A 59 12.93 -17.62 -1.62
N ASN A 60 12.22 -17.05 -2.61
CA ASN A 60 11.31 -17.80 -3.48
C ASN A 60 10.25 -18.62 -2.73
N THR A 61 9.71 -18.07 -1.66
CA THR A 61 8.73 -18.74 -0.78
C THR A 61 7.30 -18.36 -1.09
N LEU A 62 7.03 -17.07 -1.37
CA LEU A 62 5.69 -16.50 -1.45
C LEU A 62 5.12 -16.57 -2.87
N ASP A 63 3.83 -16.87 -2.97
CA ASP A 63 3.08 -16.79 -4.22
C ASP A 63 2.56 -15.37 -4.46
N TYR A 64 2.09 -14.69 -3.37
CA TYR A 64 1.51 -13.34 -3.42
C TYR A 64 1.98 -12.49 -2.26
N ILE A 65 2.10 -11.17 -2.53
CA ILE A 65 2.29 -10.13 -1.51
C ILE A 65 1.25 -9.03 -1.77
N PHE A 66 0.59 -8.57 -0.72
CA PHE A 66 -0.34 -7.45 -0.74
C PHE A 66 0.00 -6.43 0.33
N SER A 67 -0.16 -5.16 0.02
CA SER A 67 -0.07 -4.05 0.96
C SER A 67 -1.01 -2.92 0.52
N GLU A 68 -1.78 -2.39 1.46
CA GLU A 68 -2.71 -1.29 1.26
C GLU A 68 -2.45 -0.19 2.27
N HIS A 69 -2.32 1.06 1.79
CA HIS A 69 -2.11 2.28 2.60
C HIS A 69 -1.05 2.11 3.71
N MET A 70 0.12 1.59 3.31
CA MET A 70 1.27 1.40 4.21
C MET A 70 2.58 1.91 3.59
N PHE A 71 2.74 1.76 2.26
CA PHE A 71 4.00 2.06 1.59
C PHE A 71 4.37 3.55 1.66
N GLU A 72 3.39 4.43 1.66
CA GLU A 72 3.53 5.89 1.84
C GLU A 72 4.05 6.31 3.23
N HIS A 73 3.95 5.42 4.22
CA HIS A 73 4.50 5.64 5.57
C HIS A 73 6.00 5.30 5.67
N LEU A 74 6.58 4.76 4.59
CA LEU A 74 8.00 4.46 4.52
C LEU A 74 8.78 5.63 3.91
N THR A 75 9.99 5.86 4.41
CA THR A 75 10.94 6.72 3.71
C THR A 75 11.30 6.11 2.36
N TYR A 76 11.76 6.92 1.41
CA TYR A 76 12.20 6.45 0.10
C TYR A 76 13.18 5.25 0.19
N GLU A 77 14.20 5.32 1.06
CA GLU A 77 15.18 4.24 1.22
C GLU A 77 14.59 2.99 1.88
N SER A 78 13.66 3.15 2.83
CA SER A 78 12.94 2.02 3.43
C SER A 78 12.02 1.35 2.42
N GLY A 79 11.33 2.13 1.60
CA GLY A 79 10.49 1.61 0.50
C GLY A 79 11.31 0.77 -0.49
N LYS A 80 12.49 1.28 -0.92
CA LYS A 80 13.41 0.48 -1.76
C LYS A 80 13.84 -0.83 -1.11
N SER A 81 14.11 -0.79 0.18
CA SER A 81 14.51 -1.99 0.94
C SER A 81 13.38 -3.00 1.01
N MET A 82 12.15 -2.55 1.29
CA MET A 82 10.95 -3.38 1.28
C MET A 82 10.73 -4.03 -0.10
N LEU A 83 10.79 -3.27 -1.19
CA LEU A 83 10.61 -3.82 -2.54
C LEU A 83 11.62 -4.92 -2.88
N ARG A 84 12.90 -4.77 -2.46
CA ARG A 84 13.92 -5.81 -2.63
C ARG A 84 13.58 -7.08 -1.83
N GLU A 85 13.10 -6.95 -0.60
CA GLU A 85 12.69 -8.08 0.23
C GLU A 85 11.43 -8.76 -0.33
N CYS A 86 10.46 -7.98 -0.83
CA CYS A 86 9.31 -8.52 -1.55
C CYS A 86 9.76 -9.33 -2.78
N TYR A 87 10.64 -8.75 -3.61
CA TYR A 87 11.18 -9.46 -4.77
C TYR A 87 11.95 -10.72 -4.38
N ARG A 88 12.80 -10.66 -3.35
CA ARG A 88 13.59 -11.81 -2.89
C ARG A 88 12.68 -12.95 -2.45
N THR A 89 11.65 -12.65 -1.66
CA THR A 89 10.79 -13.65 -1.04
C THR A 89 9.72 -14.21 -1.97
N LEU A 90 9.31 -13.48 -3.02
CA LEU A 90 8.41 -14.00 -4.04
C LEU A 90 9.05 -15.14 -4.83
N LYS A 91 8.27 -16.15 -5.17
CA LYS A 91 8.62 -17.18 -6.16
C LYS A 91 8.75 -16.55 -7.57
N PRO A 92 9.52 -17.15 -8.48
CA PRO A 92 9.41 -16.83 -9.91
C PRO A 92 7.94 -16.94 -10.37
N GLY A 93 7.42 -15.87 -10.99
CA GLY A 93 6.00 -15.74 -11.35
C GLY A 93 5.08 -15.31 -10.22
N GLY A 94 5.59 -15.14 -9.00
CA GLY A 94 4.82 -14.57 -7.88
C GLY A 94 4.53 -13.09 -8.09
N ILE A 95 3.43 -12.59 -7.50
CA ILE A 95 2.90 -11.27 -7.77
C ILE A 95 2.82 -10.46 -6.48
N MET A 96 3.21 -9.20 -6.58
CA MET A 96 2.98 -8.19 -5.58
C MET A 96 1.89 -7.23 -6.05
N ARG A 97 0.96 -6.87 -5.13
CA ARG A 97 -0.05 -5.84 -5.31
C ARG A 97 0.11 -4.78 -4.23
N LEU A 98 0.20 -3.52 -4.66
CA LEU A 98 0.31 -2.35 -3.80
C LEU A 98 -0.85 -1.40 -4.09
N THR A 99 -1.54 -0.94 -3.06
CA THR A 99 -2.53 0.13 -3.14
C THR A 99 -2.14 1.25 -2.19
N MET A 100 -2.09 2.49 -2.69
CA MET A 100 -1.65 3.66 -1.93
C MET A 100 -2.18 4.94 -2.54
N PRO A 101 -2.13 6.07 -1.80
CA PRO A 101 -2.47 7.37 -2.35
C PRO A 101 -1.54 7.78 -3.49
N THR A 102 -2.10 8.47 -4.50
CA THR A 102 -1.31 8.95 -5.65
C THR A 102 -1.02 10.45 -5.59
N LEU A 103 0.20 10.82 -5.95
CA LEU A 103 0.61 12.22 -6.10
C LEU A 103 -0.15 12.90 -7.24
N ASP A 104 -0.49 12.15 -8.29
CA ASP A 104 -1.21 12.70 -9.44
C ASP A 104 -2.60 13.24 -9.04
N PHE A 105 -3.29 12.57 -8.12
CA PHE A 105 -4.52 13.08 -7.53
C PHE A 105 -4.31 14.43 -6.83
N LEU A 106 -3.27 14.57 -6.01
CA LEU A 106 -3.00 15.83 -5.28
C LEU A 106 -2.65 16.98 -6.23
N ILE A 107 -1.94 16.68 -7.32
CA ILE A 107 -1.59 17.67 -8.36
C ILE A 107 -2.87 18.10 -9.09
N ASN A 108 -3.73 17.17 -9.48
CA ASN A 108 -4.99 17.46 -10.16
C ASN A 108 -5.93 18.26 -9.25
N LEU A 109 -6.07 17.86 -8.00
CA LEU A 109 -6.84 18.58 -6.98
C LEU A 109 -6.39 20.04 -6.86
N TYR A 110 -5.09 20.31 -6.90
CA TYR A 110 -4.53 21.65 -6.79
C TYR A 110 -4.70 22.47 -8.08
N ASN A 111 -4.54 21.85 -9.25
CA ASN A 111 -4.58 22.52 -10.53
C ASN A 111 -6.01 22.74 -11.05
N GLU A 112 -6.96 21.94 -10.60
CA GLU A 112 -8.37 21.96 -11.02
C GLU A 112 -9.28 22.21 -9.80
N PRO A 113 -9.12 23.36 -9.11
CA PRO A 113 -9.83 23.64 -7.86
C PRO A 113 -11.35 23.80 -8.03
N ASP A 114 -11.80 24.15 -9.24
CA ASP A 114 -13.22 24.35 -9.57
C ASP A 114 -13.95 23.05 -9.95
N ASP A 115 -13.24 21.93 -10.07
CA ASP A 115 -13.85 20.62 -10.33
C ASP A 115 -14.78 20.23 -9.17
N GLU A 116 -16.01 19.81 -9.48
CA GLU A 116 -17.03 19.50 -8.47
C GLU A 116 -16.59 18.36 -7.52
N LEU A 117 -15.92 17.34 -8.05
CA LEU A 117 -15.45 16.20 -7.27
C LEU A 117 -14.27 16.60 -6.37
N HIS A 118 -13.36 17.45 -6.87
CA HIS A 118 -12.27 18.01 -6.07
C HIS A 118 -12.80 18.88 -4.93
N GLN A 119 -13.81 19.71 -5.19
CA GLN A 119 -14.49 20.51 -4.16
C GLN A 119 -15.22 19.62 -3.13
N GLN A 120 -15.84 18.56 -3.59
CA GLN A 120 -16.48 17.58 -2.69
C GLN A 120 -15.44 16.90 -1.80
N TYR A 121 -14.31 16.46 -2.38
CA TYR A 121 -13.21 15.84 -1.65
C TYR A 121 -12.62 16.81 -0.62
N ALA A 122 -12.32 18.04 -1.01
CA ALA A 122 -11.76 19.05 -0.12
C ALA A 122 -12.66 19.31 1.10
N ARG A 123 -13.98 19.50 0.85
CA ARG A 123 -14.94 19.70 1.94
C ARG A 123 -14.99 18.52 2.88
N TRP A 124 -15.14 17.32 2.34
CA TRP A 124 -15.19 16.09 3.14
C TRP A 124 -13.89 15.91 3.93
N SER A 125 -12.74 15.96 3.28
CA SER A 125 -11.43 15.72 3.89
C SER A 125 -11.13 16.73 5.02
N LEU A 126 -11.36 18.04 4.78
CA LEU A 126 -11.12 19.06 5.81
C LEU A 126 -12.11 18.94 6.98
N GLN A 127 -13.39 18.67 6.71
CA GLN A 127 -14.39 18.44 7.78
C GLN A 127 -14.02 17.26 8.66
N GLN A 128 -13.53 16.19 8.04
CA GLN A 128 -13.23 14.94 8.74
C GLN A 128 -11.90 15.01 9.51
N PHE A 129 -10.87 15.56 8.88
CA PHE A 129 -9.50 15.44 9.39
C PHE A 129 -8.87 16.75 9.85
N ALA A 130 -9.40 17.90 9.43
CA ALA A 130 -8.93 19.22 9.81
C ALA A 130 -10.09 20.20 10.07
N PRO A 131 -11.04 19.86 10.98
CA PRO A 131 -12.30 20.61 11.13
C PRO A 131 -12.09 22.08 11.50
N GLN A 132 -11.04 22.42 12.25
CA GLN A 132 -10.76 23.81 12.58
C GLN A 132 -10.36 24.62 11.33
N MET A 133 -9.53 24.05 10.47
CA MET A 133 -9.17 24.69 9.19
C MET A 133 -10.40 24.90 8.31
N TYR A 134 -11.27 23.87 8.24
CA TYR A 134 -12.54 23.99 7.50
C TYR A 134 -13.41 25.15 8.03
N ILE A 135 -13.58 25.26 9.35
CA ILE A 135 -14.39 26.32 9.98
C ILE A 135 -13.81 27.71 9.67
N ASP A 136 -12.50 27.86 9.74
CA ASP A 136 -11.82 29.16 9.49
C ASP A 136 -12.10 29.72 8.09
N PHE A 137 -12.22 28.84 7.07
CA PHE A 137 -12.52 29.24 5.69
C PHE A 137 -14.03 29.26 5.39
N ALA A 138 -14.76 28.21 5.79
CA ALA A 138 -16.19 28.12 5.54
C ALA A 138 -17.01 29.25 6.21
N SER A 139 -16.58 29.70 7.41
CA SER A 139 -17.23 30.82 8.12
C SER A 139 -17.14 32.14 7.41
N ARG A 140 -16.19 32.31 6.47
CA ARG A 140 -15.97 33.54 5.69
C ARG A 140 -16.60 33.50 4.31
N ASN A 141 -17.27 32.41 3.95
CA ASN A 141 -17.77 32.16 2.60
C ASN A 141 -16.67 32.21 1.50
N GLU A 142 -15.44 31.90 1.91
CA GLU A 142 -14.27 31.83 1.02
C GLU A 142 -14.18 30.41 0.41
N GLU A 143 -13.60 30.33 -0.79
CA GLU A 143 -13.25 29.04 -1.41
C GLU A 143 -12.28 28.27 -0.52
N LEU A 144 -12.48 26.96 -0.42
CA LEU A 144 -11.57 26.10 0.34
C LEU A 144 -10.22 26.03 -0.39
N PRO A 145 -9.11 26.46 0.24
CA PRO A 145 -7.83 26.45 -0.43
C PRO A 145 -7.32 25.01 -0.55
N MET A 146 -7.23 24.50 -1.78
CA MET A 146 -6.73 23.16 -2.08
C MET A 146 -5.35 22.91 -1.48
N ALA A 147 -4.53 23.97 -1.32
CA ALA A 147 -3.25 23.88 -0.62
C ALA A 147 -3.35 23.30 0.80
N LEU A 148 -4.45 23.56 1.53
CA LEU A 148 -4.66 22.96 2.86
C LEU A 148 -4.84 21.46 2.79
N VAL A 149 -5.63 21.00 1.81
CA VAL A 149 -5.86 19.56 1.60
C VAL A 149 -4.55 18.86 1.23
N VAL A 150 -3.79 19.44 0.29
CA VAL A 150 -2.49 18.92 -0.12
C VAL A 150 -1.52 18.84 1.07
N ASN A 151 -1.41 19.89 1.87
CA ASN A 151 -0.54 19.89 3.05
C ASN A 151 -1.01 18.89 4.12
N ASN A 152 -2.33 18.82 4.35
CA ASN A 152 -2.90 17.81 5.27
C ASN A 152 -2.53 16.41 4.81
N PHE A 153 -2.65 16.12 3.52
CA PHE A 153 -2.32 14.83 2.93
C PHE A 153 -0.83 14.49 3.05
N MET A 154 0.04 15.47 2.84
CA MET A 154 1.50 15.29 2.91
C MET A 154 2.04 15.10 4.33
N HIS A 155 1.37 15.68 5.35
CA HIS A 155 1.95 15.78 6.69
C HIS A 155 1.17 15.06 7.78
N PHE A 156 -0.10 14.72 7.54
CA PHE A 156 -0.89 13.95 8.51
C PHE A 156 -0.67 12.44 8.33
N TRP A 157 -1.17 11.66 9.26
CA TRP A 157 -1.13 10.20 9.32
C TRP A 157 0.26 9.57 9.28
N GLY A 158 1.33 10.38 9.32
CA GLY A 158 2.70 9.87 9.29
C GLY A 158 3.22 9.54 7.89
N HIS A 159 2.60 10.09 6.85
CA HIS A 159 3.11 9.96 5.48
C HIS A 159 4.53 10.49 5.37
N GLN A 160 5.40 9.72 4.74
CA GLN A 160 6.81 10.06 4.50
C GLN A 160 7.08 10.35 3.02
N MET A 161 6.29 9.73 2.16
CA MET A 161 6.45 9.83 0.70
C MET A 161 5.12 9.57 0.00
N ILE A 162 4.72 10.43 -0.93
CA ILE A 162 3.59 10.18 -1.81
C ILE A 162 4.13 9.91 -3.21
N TYR A 163 3.66 8.83 -3.80
CA TYR A 163 4.16 8.30 -5.07
C TYR A 163 3.19 8.61 -6.21
N ASN A 164 3.71 8.64 -7.43
CA ASN A 164 2.92 8.45 -8.64
C ASN A 164 3.34 7.16 -9.35
N PHE A 165 2.58 6.76 -10.36
CA PHE A 165 2.85 5.54 -11.10
C PHE A 165 4.27 5.50 -11.67
N SER A 166 4.74 6.58 -12.31
CA SER A 166 6.07 6.64 -12.95
C SER A 166 7.23 6.40 -11.96
N LEU A 167 7.16 7.03 -10.78
CA LEU A 167 8.19 6.84 -9.75
C LEU A 167 8.17 5.42 -9.21
N LEU A 168 6.97 4.91 -8.87
CA LEU A 168 6.83 3.57 -8.30
C LEU A 168 7.21 2.49 -9.32
N HIS A 169 6.83 2.67 -10.60
CA HIS A 169 7.24 1.80 -11.70
C HIS A 169 8.77 1.68 -11.76
N THR A 170 9.47 2.83 -11.77
CA THR A 170 10.94 2.85 -11.79
C THR A 170 11.54 2.14 -10.58
N MET A 171 10.99 2.33 -9.38
CA MET A 171 11.46 1.65 -8.17
C MET A 171 11.25 0.13 -8.23
N LEU A 172 10.12 -0.31 -8.77
CA LEU A 172 9.81 -1.73 -8.97
C LEU A 172 10.76 -2.37 -9.99
N GLU A 173 11.01 -1.71 -11.14
CA GLU A 173 12.01 -2.18 -12.11
C GLU A 173 13.41 -2.32 -11.49
N GLN A 174 13.84 -1.32 -10.70
CA GLN A 174 15.12 -1.35 -9.99
C GLN A 174 15.21 -2.47 -8.95
N ALA A 175 14.08 -2.89 -8.37
CA ALA A 175 14.01 -4.05 -7.49
C ALA A 175 14.01 -5.39 -8.25
N GLY A 176 13.79 -5.38 -9.57
CA GLY A 176 13.80 -6.55 -10.46
C GLY A 176 12.44 -7.01 -10.95
N PHE A 177 11.35 -6.33 -10.57
CA PHE A 177 10.00 -6.65 -11.02
C PHE A 177 9.80 -6.40 -12.51
N THR A 178 8.87 -7.13 -13.09
CA THR A 178 8.41 -7.01 -14.49
C THR A 178 6.88 -7.06 -14.54
N ASN A 179 6.29 -6.81 -15.71
CA ASN A 179 4.82 -6.77 -15.89
C ASN A 179 4.19 -5.86 -14.83
N ILE A 180 4.69 -4.61 -14.78
CA ILE A 180 4.24 -3.60 -13.83
C ILE A 180 3.07 -2.88 -14.46
N GLU A 181 1.90 -3.02 -13.86
CA GLU A 181 0.64 -2.51 -14.41
C GLU A 181 -0.15 -1.77 -13.34
N GLU A 182 -0.78 -0.66 -13.75
CA GLU A 182 -1.77 0.02 -12.93
C GLU A 182 -3.12 -0.68 -13.11
N CYS A 183 -3.75 -1.03 -12.00
CA CYS A 183 -5.00 -1.76 -11.95
C CYS A 183 -6.10 -0.90 -11.33
N GLN A 184 -7.35 -1.22 -11.65
CA GLN A 184 -8.46 -0.67 -10.90
C GLN A 184 -8.47 -1.24 -9.49
N THR A 185 -8.62 -0.38 -8.47
CA THR A 185 -8.77 -0.80 -7.07
C THR A 185 -9.92 -1.81 -6.92
N GLY A 186 -9.67 -2.89 -6.22
CA GLY A 186 -10.63 -4.00 -6.05
C GLY A 186 -10.69 -4.99 -7.23
N SER A 187 -9.98 -4.74 -8.35
CA SER A 187 -9.98 -5.61 -9.53
C SER A 187 -8.59 -6.17 -9.81
N SER A 188 -8.50 -7.44 -10.18
CA SER A 188 -7.28 -8.13 -10.57
C SER A 188 -7.58 -9.25 -11.56
N GLU A 189 -6.66 -9.52 -12.48
CA GLU A 189 -6.70 -10.74 -13.30
C GLU A 189 -6.33 -12.00 -12.50
N HIS A 190 -5.73 -11.83 -11.32
CA HIS A 190 -5.36 -12.89 -10.40
C HIS A 190 -6.46 -13.11 -9.36
N PRO A 191 -7.20 -14.23 -9.40
CA PRO A 191 -8.34 -14.46 -8.50
C PRO A 191 -8.01 -14.31 -7.01
N TYR A 192 -6.76 -14.56 -6.63
CA TYR A 192 -6.30 -14.47 -5.24
C TYR A 192 -6.06 -13.02 -4.77
N LEU A 193 -5.95 -12.07 -5.72
CA LEU A 193 -5.76 -10.63 -5.46
C LEU A 193 -7.05 -9.82 -5.67
N GLN A 194 -8.14 -10.46 -6.06
CA GLN A 194 -9.42 -9.80 -6.33
C GLN A 194 -10.08 -9.34 -5.03
N GLY A 195 -10.45 -8.06 -4.95
CA GLY A 195 -11.27 -7.50 -3.86
C GLY A 195 -10.59 -7.52 -2.49
N LEU A 196 -9.27 -7.27 -2.45
CA LEU A 196 -8.50 -7.27 -1.20
C LEU A 196 -8.52 -5.93 -0.47
N GLU A 197 -8.76 -4.84 -1.19
CA GLU A 197 -8.74 -3.49 -0.64
C GLU A 197 -9.95 -3.24 0.27
N HIS A 198 -9.67 -2.71 1.46
CA HIS A 198 -10.66 -2.39 2.49
C HIS A 198 -10.58 -0.94 2.99
N HIS A 199 -9.69 -0.12 2.44
CA HIS A 199 -9.61 1.29 2.84
C HIS A 199 -10.92 2.04 2.54
N GLY A 200 -11.63 1.68 1.49
CA GLY A 200 -12.97 2.17 1.18
C GLY A 200 -14.05 1.82 2.20
N ASP A 201 -13.77 0.96 3.18
CA ASP A 201 -14.65 0.69 4.34
C ASP A 201 -14.39 1.70 5.48
N VAL A 202 -13.21 2.36 5.48
CA VAL A 202 -12.79 3.36 6.48
C VAL A 202 -13.16 4.77 6.05
N ILE A 203 -12.98 5.07 4.75
CA ILE A 203 -13.38 6.35 4.13
C ILE A 203 -14.45 6.09 3.06
N PRO A 204 -15.20 7.12 2.61
CA PRO A 204 -16.15 6.92 1.52
C PRO A 204 -15.50 6.33 0.28
N LYS A 205 -16.11 5.27 -0.29
CA LYS A 205 -15.55 4.58 -1.45
C LYS A 205 -15.19 5.53 -2.60
N TRP A 206 -16.02 6.54 -2.88
CA TRP A 206 -15.75 7.53 -3.94
C TRP A 206 -14.45 8.32 -3.68
N ALA A 207 -14.14 8.61 -2.40
CA ALA A 207 -12.92 9.32 -2.03
C ALA A 207 -11.70 8.40 -2.18
N ASN A 208 -11.81 7.15 -1.72
CA ASN A 208 -10.77 6.14 -1.91
C ASN A 208 -10.48 5.87 -3.40
N ASP A 209 -11.52 5.74 -4.22
CA ASP A 209 -11.36 5.53 -5.67
C ASP A 209 -10.68 6.73 -6.36
N LEU A 210 -10.83 7.93 -5.82
CA LEU A 210 -10.24 9.15 -6.35
C LEU A 210 -8.77 9.33 -5.97
N GLU A 211 -8.44 9.03 -4.71
CA GLU A 211 -7.10 9.31 -4.16
C GLU A 211 -6.10 8.18 -4.35
N SER A 212 -6.56 6.94 -4.59
CA SER A 212 -5.71 5.76 -4.58
C SER A 212 -5.33 5.30 -5.97
N MET A 213 -4.08 4.83 -6.11
CA MET A 213 -3.64 4.01 -7.23
C MET A 213 -3.34 2.59 -6.75
N THR A 214 -3.58 1.61 -7.59
CA THR A 214 -3.28 0.20 -7.34
C THR A 214 -2.35 -0.32 -8.44
N ILE A 215 -1.27 -1.00 -8.04
CA ILE A 215 -0.26 -1.52 -8.97
C ILE A 215 -0.05 -2.99 -8.68
N GLU A 216 0.02 -3.80 -9.75
CA GLU A 216 0.51 -5.17 -9.71
C GLU A 216 1.86 -5.27 -10.43
N ALA A 217 2.73 -6.12 -9.89
CA ALA A 217 4.05 -6.38 -10.48
C ALA A 217 4.46 -7.83 -10.21
N SER A 218 5.09 -8.49 -11.18
CA SER A 218 5.48 -9.90 -11.07
C SER A 218 6.99 -10.06 -10.95
N LYS A 219 7.41 -11.11 -10.23
CA LYS A 219 8.77 -11.59 -10.29
C LYS A 219 8.98 -12.40 -11.56
N LYS A 220 10.00 -12.06 -12.33
CA LYS A 220 10.33 -12.73 -13.59
C LYS A 220 10.46 -14.25 -13.40
N PHE A 221 9.88 -15.01 -14.32
CA PHE A 221 10.14 -16.44 -14.42
C PHE A 221 11.63 -16.66 -14.74
N THR A 222 12.32 -17.43 -13.92
CA THR A 222 13.65 -17.92 -14.29
C THR A 222 13.44 -19.05 -15.29
N HIS A 223 13.73 -18.79 -16.58
CA HIS A 223 13.91 -19.90 -17.51
C HIS A 223 15.15 -20.67 -17.04
N ASP A 224 14.97 -21.91 -16.62
CA ASP A 224 16.09 -22.85 -16.50
C ASP A 224 16.63 -23.09 -17.91
N PRO A 225 17.91 -22.71 -18.21
CA PRO A 225 18.46 -22.90 -19.55
C PRO A 225 18.72 -24.38 -19.87
N LYS A 226 18.11 -25.31 -19.14
CA LYS A 226 18.29 -26.78 -19.30
C LYS A 226 16.99 -27.55 -19.62
N GLN A 227 15.99 -26.88 -20.21
CA GLN A 227 14.88 -27.57 -20.90
C GLN A 227 14.91 -27.31 -22.38
#